data_b46897fd3cd2b9813774aeb4adf6015c
#
_entry.id   b46897fd3cd2b9813774aeb4adf6015c
#
_cell.length_a   1.000
_cell.length_b   1.000
_cell.length_c   1.000
_cell.angle_alpha   90.00
_cell.angle_beta   90.00
_cell.angle_gamma   90.00
#
_symmetry.space_group_name_H-M   'P 1'
#
loop_
_entity.id
_entity.type
_entity.pdbx_description
1 polymer ?
#
loop_
_entity_poly.entity_id
_entity_poly.type
_entity_poly.pdbx_seq_one_letter_code
_entity_poly.pdbx_strand_id
1 'polypeptide(L)'
;ASDDSAADDSAADGSVFKIGSIGPTTGDAAIYGNAVMNAAQMAVDEINAAGGANGYQLAFNAEDDQNDAEKSVNAYNSLKDWGMQILMGTVTTTPCVAVADKTAEDGMFEITPSASSTDVITNDNVFQACFTDPNQGTASAQYIADNNLGTKVAVIYDSSSVYSSGIEATFVEEAQNKGLEVV
;
A
#
# COMPACT_ATOMS: atom_id res chain seq x y z
N ALA A 1 -29.14 3.50 37.45
CA ALA A 1 -29.31 4.46 36.37
C ALA A 1 -28.09 4.33 35.46
N SER A 2 -28.23 3.53 34.41
CA SER A 2 -27.29 3.35 33.32
C SER A 2 -27.57 4.46 32.33
N ASP A 3 -26.62 5.37 32.19
CA ASP A 3 -26.65 6.43 31.18
C ASP A 3 -26.10 5.82 29.88
N ASP A 4 -27.02 5.44 29.00
CA ASP A 4 -26.77 4.92 27.67
C ASP A 4 -26.71 6.15 26.72
N SER A 5 -25.53 6.79 26.63
CA SER A 5 -25.33 7.83 25.65
C SER A 5 -25.11 7.20 24.29
N ALA A 6 -26.20 6.91 23.60
CA ALA A 6 -26.16 6.64 22.16
C ALA A 6 -25.49 7.85 21.47
N ALA A 7 -24.36 7.59 20.81
CA ALA A 7 -23.75 8.56 19.92
C ALA A 7 -24.78 8.93 18.85
N ASP A 8 -25.09 10.21 18.76
CA ASP A 8 -26.00 10.80 17.77
C ASP A 8 -25.36 10.63 16.37
N ASP A 9 -25.81 9.60 15.64
CA ASP A 9 -25.42 9.30 14.25
C ASP A 9 -26.22 10.21 13.28
N SER A 10 -26.28 11.49 13.55
CA SER A 10 -26.91 12.49 12.68
C SER A 10 -25.89 13.27 11.82
N ALA A 11 -25.01 12.57 11.10
CA ALA A 11 -24.36 13.15 9.95
C ALA A 11 -25.39 13.19 8.80
N ALA A 12 -25.75 14.40 8.36
CA ALA A 12 -26.65 14.57 7.22
C ALA A 12 -26.09 13.83 6.01
N ASP A 13 -26.94 13.05 5.35
CA ASP A 13 -26.67 12.33 4.10
C ASP A 13 -26.04 13.31 3.09
N GLY A 14 -24.75 13.05 2.70
CA GLY A 14 -23.97 13.94 1.83
C GLY A 14 -22.76 14.63 2.48
N SER A 15 -22.59 14.55 3.81
CA SER A 15 -21.47 15.18 4.55
C SER A 15 -20.34 14.22 4.92
N VAL A 16 -20.38 12.97 4.46
CA VAL A 16 -19.38 11.93 4.76
C VAL A 16 -18.58 11.59 3.51
N PHE A 17 -17.25 11.64 3.62
CA PHE A 17 -16.34 11.18 2.57
C PHE A 17 -15.75 9.82 2.96
N LYS A 18 -15.94 8.82 2.08
CA LYS A 18 -15.61 7.42 2.37
C LYS A 18 -14.25 7.03 1.78
N ILE A 19 -13.36 6.61 2.64
CA ILE A 19 -12.00 6.12 2.30
C ILE A 19 -11.98 4.61 2.49
N GLY A 20 -11.73 3.88 1.41
CA GLY A 20 -11.49 2.43 1.46
C GLY A 20 -10.01 2.14 1.65
N SER A 21 -9.69 1.02 2.29
CA SER A 21 -8.32 0.50 2.36
C SER A 21 -8.28 -1.01 2.22
N ILE A 22 -7.24 -1.52 1.59
CA ILE A 22 -7.03 -2.95 1.39
C ILE A 22 -5.60 -3.30 1.79
N GLY A 23 -5.44 -4.39 2.52
CA GLY A 23 -4.12 -4.90 2.88
C GLY A 23 -4.19 -6.10 3.80
N PRO A 24 -3.09 -6.84 3.96
CA PRO A 24 -3.07 -8.06 4.75
C PRO A 24 -3.18 -7.72 6.24
N THR A 25 -4.30 -8.03 6.86
CA THR A 25 -4.49 -7.95 8.33
C THR A 25 -4.35 -9.30 9.01
N THR A 26 -4.32 -10.38 8.21
CA THR A 26 -4.02 -11.75 8.63
C THR A 26 -2.94 -12.37 7.74
N GLY A 27 -2.36 -13.51 8.16
CA GLY A 27 -1.28 -14.19 7.44
C GLY A 27 0.12 -13.58 7.68
N ASP A 28 1.09 -14.00 6.87
CA ASP A 28 2.52 -13.72 7.10
C ASP A 28 2.89 -12.23 6.94
N ALA A 29 2.15 -11.50 6.11
CA ALA A 29 2.34 -10.08 5.87
C ALA A 29 1.50 -9.17 6.79
N ALA A 30 0.78 -9.72 7.75
CA ALA A 30 -0.18 -8.99 8.61
C ALA A 30 0.45 -7.83 9.40
N ILE A 31 1.74 -7.90 9.72
CA ILE A 31 2.44 -6.83 10.43
C ILE A 31 2.42 -5.51 9.64
N TYR A 32 2.52 -5.58 8.32
CA TYR A 32 2.49 -4.40 7.44
C TYR A 32 1.08 -3.84 7.30
N GLY A 33 0.10 -4.70 6.99
CA GLY A 33 -1.29 -4.28 6.85
C GLY A 33 -1.87 -3.67 8.13
N ASN A 34 -1.67 -4.34 9.27
CA ASN A 34 -2.14 -3.81 10.56
C ASN A 34 -1.50 -2.45 10.92
N ALA A 35 -0.21 -2.26 10.61
CA ALA A 35 0.45 -0.97 10.86
C ALA A 35 -0.18 0.15 10.01
N VAL A 36 -0.44 -0.12 8.72
CA VAL A 36 -1.06 0.84 7.80
C VAL A 36 -2.50 1.16 8.23
N MET A 37 -3.32 0.14 8.52
CA MET A 37 -4.72 0.33 8.91
C MET A 37 -4.85 1.12 10.22
N ASN A 38 -4.00 0.82 11.21
CA ASN A 38 -3.97 1.56 12.46
C ASN A 38 -3.58 3.03 12.25
N ALA A 39 -2.55 3.29 11.42
CA ALA A 39 -2.14 4.66 11.11
C ALA A 39 -3.22 5.43 10.35
N ALA A 40 -3.90 4.79 9.40
CA ALA A 40 -4.99 5.39 8.64
C ALA A 40 -6.18 5.74 9.55
N GLN A 41 -6.57 4.82 10.44
CA GLN A 41 -7.66 5.10 11.41
C GLN A 41 -7.29 6.27 12.33
N MET A 42 -6.05 6.30 12.84
CA MET A 42 -5.59 7.43 13.66
C MET A 42 -5.68 8.77 12.90
N ALA A 43 -5.26 8.80 11.64
CA ALA A 43 -5.33 10.00 10.81
C ALA A 43 -6.79 10.44 10.58
N VAL A 44 -7.69 9.49 10.30
CA VAL A 44 -9.12 9.77 10.15
C VAL A 44 -9.72 10.34 11.43
N ASP A 45 -9.39 9.76 12.58
CA ASP A 45 -9.89 10.21 13.89
C ASP A 45 -9.38 11.64 14.20
N GLU A 46 -8.11 11.93 13.94
CA GLU A 46 -7.52 13.26 14.13
C GLU A 46 -8.16 14.31 13.20
N ILE A 47 -8.35 13.98 11.92
CA ILE A 47 -9.00 14.87 10.95
C ILE A 47 -10.43 15.15 11.37
N ASN A 48 -11.18 14.13 11.77
CA ASN A 48 -12.57 14.26 12.21
C ASN A 48 -12.68 15.10 13.50
N ALA A 49 -11.77 14.88 14.46
CA ALA A 49 -11.71 15.67 15.69
C ALA A 49 -11.40 17.16 15.42
N ALA A 50 -10.66 17.44 14.35
CA ALA A 50 -10.38 18.82 13.90
C ALA A 50 -11.53 19.45 13.09
N GLY A 51 -12.66 18.76 12.90
CA GLY A 51 -13.84 19.25 12.18
C GLY A 51 -14.00 18.68 10.76
N GLY A 52 -13.22 17.65 10.42
CA GLY A 52 -13.26 16.99 9.13
C GLY A 52 -12.41 17.68 8.05
N ALA A 53 -12.52 17.21 6.82
CA ALA A 53 -11.81 17.74 5.66
C ALA A 53 -12.79 18.49 4.74
N ASN A 54 -12.58 19.78 4.53
CA ASN A 54 -13.41 20.62 3.67
C ASN A 54 -14.93 20.53 3.98
N GLY A 55 -15.28 20.39 5.26
CA GLY A 55 -16.68 20.27 5.73
C GLY A 55 -17.24 18.83 5.72
N TYR A 56 -16.45 17.86 5.29
CA TYR A 56 -16.84 16.43 5.33
C TYR A 56 -16.22 15.72 6.52
N GLN A 57 -17.01 14.92 7.21
CA GLN A 57 -16.46 13.89 8.10
C GLN A 57 -15.94 12.73 7.25
N LEU A 58 -14.85 12.11 7.68
CA LEU A 58 -14.26 10.96 7.00
C LEU A 58 -14.81 9.65 7.59
N ALA A 59 -15.26 8.74 6.75
CA ALA A 59 -15.51 7.35 7.13
C ALA A 59 -14.41 6.47 6.53
N PHE A 60 -13.91 5.53 7.32
CA PHE A 60 -12.86 4.61 6.93
C PHE A 60 -13.34 3.16 7.03
N ASN A 61 -13.10 2.37 6.00
CA ASN A 61 -13.34 0.93 6.00
C ASN A 61 -12.16 0.20 5.40
N ALA A 62 -11.75 -0.90 6.02
CA ALA A 62 -10.59 -1.68 5.63
C ALA A 62 -10.96 -3.15 5.44
N GLU A 63 -10.43 -3.75 4.37
CA GLU A 63 -10.62 -5.15 4.02
C GLU A 63 -9.29 -5.91 4.03
N ASP A 64 -9.35 -7.18 4.47
CA ASP A 64 -8.20 -8.09 4.54
C ASP A 64 -8.02 -8.82 3.20
N ASP A 65 -6.90 -8.61 2.53
CA ASP A 65 -6.55 -9.33 1.30
C ASP A 65 -5.65 -10.56 1.53
N GLN A 66 -5.15 -10.75 2.74
CA GLN A 66 -4.22 -11.84 3.10
C GLN A 66 -2.99 -11.90 2.16
N ASN A 67 -2.59 -10.79 1.57
CA ASN A 67 -1.53 -10.69 0.56
C ASN A 67 -1.81 -11.54 -0.70
N ASP A 68 -3.07 -11.67 -1.09
CA ASP A 68 -3.55 -12.48 -2.21
C ASP A 68 -4.25 -11.59 -3.27
N ALA A 69 -3.86 -11.74 -4.54
CA ALA A 69 -4.37 -10.90 -5.64
C ALA A 69 -5.88 -11.04 -5.87
N GLU A 70 -6.42 -12.26 -5.80
CA GLU A 70 -7.86 -12.50 -6.01
C GLU A 70 -8.68 -11.92 -4.86
N LYS A 71 -8.21 -12.11 -3.61
CA LYS A 71 -8.87 -11.55 -2.44
C LYS A 71 -8.85 -10.03 -2.45
N SER A 72 -7.77 -9.41 -2.92
CA SER A 72 -7.69 -7.95 -3.02
C SER A 72 -8.69 -7.38 -4.04
N VAL A 73 -8.91 -8.06 -5.17
CA VAL A 73 -9.96 -7.68 -6.13
C VAL A 73 -11.36 -7.83 -5.53
N ASN A 74 -11.60 -8.89 -4.75
CA ASN A 74 -12.87 -9.08 -4.05
C ASN A 74 -13.08 -8.01 -2.97
N ALA A 75 -12.04 -7.67 -2.20
CA ALA A 75 -12.03 -6.58 -1.22
C ALA A 75 -12.33 -5.23 -1.87
N TYR A 76 -11.73 -4.95 -3.04
CA TYR A 76 -12.02 -3.76 -3.83
C TYR A 76 -13.50 -3.66 -4.19
N ASN A 77 -14.09 -4.73 -4.71
CA ASN A 77 -15.52 -4.75 -5.05
C ASN A 77 -16.40 -4.52 -3.81
N SER A 78 -16.07 -5.13 -2.67
CA SER A 78 -16.78 -4.92 -1.40
C SER A 78 -16.75 -3.45 -0.96
N LEU A 79 -15.59 -2.82 -1.02
CA LEU A 79 -15.44 -1.40 -0.68
C LEU A 79 -16.16 -0.47 -1.68
N LYS A 80 -16.16 -0.81 -2.95
CA LYS A 80 -16.92 -0.11 -3.98
C LYS A 80 -18.43 -0.18 -3.70
N ASP A 81 -18.95 -1.36 -3.34
CA ASP A 81 -20.34 -1.54 -2.94
C ASP A 81 -20.70 -0.78 -1.65
N TRP A 82 -19.75 -0.65 -0.71
CA TRP A 82 -19.90 0.22 0.46
C TRP A 82 -19.95 1.71 0.06
N GLY A 83 -19.50 2.05 -1.14
CA GLY A 83 -19.53 3.40 -1.70
C GLY A 83 -18.27 4.21 -1.39
N MET A 84 -17.09 3.58 -1.33
CA MET A 84 -15.82 4.32 -1.21
C MET A 84 -15.64 5.30 -2.37
N GLN A 85 -14.96 6.41 -2.10
CA GLN A 85 -14.71 7.50 -3.05
C GLN A 85 -13.23 7.58 -3.44
N ILE A 86 -12.34 7.09 -2.59
CA ILE A 86 -10.91 6.89 -2.86
C ILE A 86 -10.44 5.59 -2.21
N LEU A 87 -9.40 4.98 -2.81
CA LEU A 87 -8.71 3.82 -2.25
C LEU A 87 -7.34 4.23 -1.70
N MET A 88 -7.10 4.00 -0.41
CA MET A 88 -5.79 4.06 0.23
C MET A 88 -5.29 2.62 0.40
N GLY A 89 -4.53 2.15 -0.55
CA GLY A 89 -4.08 0.75 -0.64
C GLY A 89 -3.80 0.35 -2.10
N THR A 90 -3.43 -0.88 -2.43
CA THR A 90 -3.22 -1.92 -1.41
C THR A 90 -1.85 -1.77 -0.74
N VAL A 91 -1.63 -2.47 0.37
CA VAL A 91 -0.40 -2.35 1.17
C VAL A 91 0.79 -3.05 0.51
N THR A 92 0.55 -4.18 -0.16
CA THR A 92 1.58 -5.02 -0.76
C THR A 92 1.52 -5.04 -2.28
N THR A 93 2.65 -5.30 -2.95
CA THR A 93 2.83 -5.10 -4.39
C THR A 93 1.91 -5.98 -5.25
N THR A 94 1.90 -7.30 -5.06
CA THR A 94 1.10 -8.21 -5.91
C THR A 94 -0.40 -7.92 -5.86
N PRO A 95 -1.03 -7.73 -4.69
CA PRO A 95 -2.38 -7.22 -4.57
C PRO A 95 -2.61 -5.87 -5.25
N CYS A 96 -1.67 -4.92 -5.11
CA CYS A 96 -1.80 -3.58 -5.70
C CYS A 96 -1.82 -3.63 -7.23
N VAL A 97 -0.93 -4.40 -7.84
CA VAL A 97 -0.94 -4.61 -9.30
C VAL A 97 -2.28 -5.18 -9.77
N ALA A 98 -2.85 -6.14 -9.02
CA ALA A 98 -4.14 -6.73 -9.38
C ALA A 98 -5.34 -5.76 -9.26
N VAL A 99 -5.26 -4.78 -8.35
CA VAL A 99 -6.32 -3.80 -8.11
C VAL A 99 -6.17 -2.57 -9.01
N ALA A 100 -4.94 -2.17 -9.38
CA ALA A 100 -4.65 -0.97 -10.15
C ALA A 100 -5.43 -0.88 -11.48
N ASP A 101 -5.58 -1.99 -12.20
CA ASP A 101 -6.38 -2.01 -13.42
C ASP A 101 -7.88 -1.82 -13.14
N LYS A 102 -8.38 -2.31 -12.02
CA LYS A 102 -9.78 -2.15 -11.62
C LYS A 102 -10.09 -0.71 -11.21
N THR A 103 -9.18 -0.09 -10.47
CA THR A 103 -9.32 1.34 -10.12
C THR A 103 -9.26 2.22 -11.36
N ALA A 104 -8.42 1.88 -12.35
CA ALA A 104 -8.35 2.59 -13.62
C ALA A 104 -9.65 2.45 -14.45
N GLU A 105 -10.21 1.23 -14.56
CA GLU A 105 -11.48 0.98 -15.23
C GLU A 105 -12.63 1.81 -14.63
N ASP A 106 -12.62 1.99 -13.31
CA ASP A 106 -13.65 2.71 -12.57
C ASP A 106 -13.38 4.23 -12.43
N GLY A 107 -12.20 4.71 -12.83
CA GLY A 107 -11.75 6.09 -12.60
C GLY A 107 -11.57 6.41 -11.11
N MET A 108 -11.28 5.40 -10.29
CA MET A 108 -11.09 5.51 -8.86
C MET A 108 -9.68 6.01 -8.55
N PHE A 109 -9.54 7.08 -7.74
CA PHE A 109 -8.24 7.47 -7.23
C PHE A 109 -7.69 6.42 -6.27
N GLU A 110 -6.44 6.01 -6.50
CA GLU A 110 -5.72 5.06 -5.66
C GLU A 110 -4.38 5.63 -5.22
N ILE A 111 -4.07 5.48 -3.94
CA ILE A 111 -2.73 5.76 -3.42
C ILE A 111 -2.25 4.60 -2.56
N THR A 112 -1.15 3.95 -2.97
CA THR A 112 -0.54 2.91 -2.16
C THR A 112 0.46 3.49 -1.17
N PRO A 113 0.39 3.10 0.12
CA PRO A 113 1.34 3.54 1.13
C PRO A 113 2.70 2.85 1.00
N SER A 114 2.76 1.61 0.49
CA SER A 114 3.95 0.77 0.59
C SER A 114 4.17 -0.25 -0.52
N ALA A 115 3.22 -0.46 -1.44
CA ALA A 115 3.47 -1.29 -2.62
C ALA A 115 4.50 -0.61 -3.51
N SER A 116 5.69 -1.18 -3.62
CA SER A 116 6.90 -0.46 -4.07
C SER A 116 7.36 -0.79 -5.49
N SER A 117 6.75 -1.78 -6.17
CA SER A 117 7.00 -2.01 -7.60
C SER A 117 6.55 -0.82 -8.46
N THR A 118 7.27 -0.55 -9.53
CA THR A 118 6.84 0.41 -10.55
C THR A 118 5.62 -0.07 -11.34
N ASP A 119 5.31 -1.35 -11.30
CA ASP A 119 4.15 -1.92 -11.98
C ASP A 119 2.81 -1.47 -11.37
N VAL A 120 2.83 -0.95 -10.12
CA VAL A 120 1.61 -0.44 -9.47
C VAL A 120 1.17 0.93 -9.99
N ILE A 121 2.09 1.71 -10.59
CA ILE A 121 1.84 3.08 -11.08
C ILE A 121 1.81 3.18 -12.61
N THR A 122 1.35 2.13 -13.28
CA THR A 122 1.23 2.12 -14.75
C THR A 122 0.02 2.91 -15.26
N ASN A 123 -0.96 3.17 -14.39
CA ASN A 123 -2.16 3.93 -14.69
C ASN A 123 -2.13 5.32 -14.03
N ASP A 124 -2.67 6.33 -14.71
CA ASP A 124 -2.63 7.74 -14.28
C ASP A 124 -3.42 8.06 -12.99
N ASN A 125 -4.26 7.14 -12.54
CA ASN A 125 -5.06 7.26 -11.32
C ASN A 125 -4.42 6.65 -10.08
N VAL A 126 -3.26 5.98 -10.22
CA VAL A 126 -2.56 5.28 -9.13
C VAL A 126 -1.30 6.03 -8.74
N PHE A 127 -1.16 6.31 -7.45
CA PHE A 127 -0.03 7.03 -6.87
C PHE A 127 0.67 6.16 -5.81
N GLN A 128 1.97 6.38 -5.67
CA GLN A 128 2.83 5.64 -4.75
C GLN A 128 3.49 6.61 -3.76
N ALA A 129 3.29 6.38 -2.46
CA ALA A 129 3.86 7.22 -1.40
C ALA A 129 5.25 6.75 -0.93
N CYS A 130 5.61 5.48 -1.18
CA CYS A 130 6.90 4.90 -0.79
C CYS A 130 7.95 5.04 -1.91
N PHE A 131 9.20 4.68 -1.57
CA PHE A 131 10.27 4.49 -2.55
C PHE A 131 9.97 3.29 -3.46
N THR A 132 10.64 3.22 -4.62
CA THR A 132 10.44 2.13 -5.58
C THR A 132 11.45 0.99 -5.39
N ASP A 133 11.10 -0.22 -5.83
CA ASP A 133 11.99 -1.39 -5.83
C ASP A 133 13.31 -1.11 -6.57
N PRO A 134 13.32 -0.48 -7.77
CA PRO A 134 14.56 -0.06 -8.42
C PRO A 134 15.46 0.80 -7.55
N ASN A 135 14.90 1.76 -6.83
CA ASN A 135 15.68 2.61 -5.93
C ASN A 135 16.29 1.80 -4.77
N GLN A 136 15.56 0.84 -4.23
CA GLN A 136 16.03 -0.01 -3.14
C GLN A 136 17.17 -0.92 -3.59
N GLY A 137 17.03 -1.59 -4.74
CA GLY A 137 18.07 -2.46 -5.31
C GLY A 137 19.35 -1.68 -5.62
N THR A 138 19.23 -0.57 -6.35
CA THR A 138 20.34 0.31 -6.71
C THR A 138 21.05 0.85 -5.46
N ALA A 139 20.32 1.42 -4.51
CA ALA A 139 20.91 2.01 -3.31
C ALA A 139 21.62 0.96 -2.44
N SER A 140 21.11 -0.26 -2.39
CA SER A 140 21.74 -1.36 -1.64
C SER A 140 23.09 -1.76 -2.25
N ALA A 141 23.19 -1.91 -3.56
CA ALA A 141 24.44 -2.23 -4.24
C ALA A 141 25.47 -1.08 -4.11
N GLN A 142 25.04 0.17 -4.26
CA GLN A 142 25.87 1.37 -4.06
C GLN A 142 26.41 1.42 -2.65
N TYR A 143 25.56 1.18 -1.64
CA TYR A 143 25.97 1.23 -0.23
C TYR A 143 27.06 0.19 0.06
N ILE A 144 26.93 -1.04 -0.47
CA ILE A 144 27.95 -2.09 -0.30
C ILE A 144 29.28 -1.66 -0.91
N ALA A 145 29.24 -1.14 -2.15
CA ALA A 145 30.44 -0.73 -2.87
C ALA A 145 31.12 0.49 -2.20
N ASP A 146 30.36 1.55 -1.93
CA ASP A 146 30.88 2.82 -1.40
C ASP A 146 31.47 2.68 0.00
N ASN A 147 30.92 1.74 0.81
CA ASN A 147 31.44 1.44 2.15
C ASN A 147 32.44 0.28 2.18
N ASN A 148 32.83 -0.28 1.03
CA ASN A 148 33.78 -1.40 0.92
C ASN A 148 33.41 -2.60 1.81
N LEU A 149 32.12 -2.97 1.87
CA LEU A 149 31.64 -4.03 2.74
C LEU A 149 31.98 -5.44 2.23
N GLY A 150 32.32 -5.56 0.94
CA GLY A 150 32.75 -6.81 0.29
C GLY A 150 32.83 -6.62 -1.21
N THR A 151 33.47 -7.60 -1.89
CA THR A 151 33.57 -7.65 -3.37
C THR A 151 32.73 -8.76 -3.98
N LYS A 152 32.24 -9.71 -3.14
CA LYS A 152 31.36 -10.81 -3.52
C LYS A 152 30.11 -10.75 -2.67
N VAL A 153 28.95 -10.83 -3.31
CA VAL A 153 27.64 -10.73 -2.66
C VAL A 153 26.74 -11.86 -3.10
N ALA A 154 26.18 -12.58 -2.14
CA ALA A 154 25.12 -13.55 -2.41
C ALA A 154 23.76 -12.87 -2.24
N VAL A 155 22.84 -13.10 -3.19
CA VAL A 155 21.48 -12.59 -3.15
C VAL A 155 20.51 -13.74 -2.94
N ILE A 156 19.64 -13.59 -1.92
CA ILE A 156 18.54 -14.53 -1.67
C ILE A 156 17.25 -13.77 -1.88
N TYR A 157 16.42 -14.26 -2.78
CA TYR A 157 15.15 -13.61 -3.12
C TYR A 157 14.05 -14.62 -3.43
N ASP A 158 12.81 -14.20 -3.38
CA ASP A 158 11.64 -14.96 -3.81
C ASP A 158 11.32 -14.64 -5.26
N SER A 159 11.61 -15.57 -6.18
CA SER A 159 11.37 -15.41 -7.61
C SER A 159 9.88 -15.41 -8.01
N SER A 160 8.98 -15.76 -7.11
CA SER A 160 7.53 -15.71 -7.32
C SER A 160 6.91 -14.36 -6.92
N SER A 161 7.67 -13.53 -6.21
CA SER A 161 7.22 -12.22 -5.73
C SER A 161 7.71 -11.10 -6.65
N VAL A 162 6.79 -10.30 -7.19
CA VAL A 162 7.09 -9.11 -8.02
C VAL A 162 7.98 -8.14 -7.25
N TYR A 163 7.67 -7.89 -5.98
CA TYR A 163 8.48 -7.06 -5.08
C TYR A 163 9.92 -7.55 -4.97
N SER A 164 10.10 -8.83 -4.63
CA SER A 164 11.43 -9.40 -4.38
C SER A 164 12.28 -9.48 -5.64
N SER A 165 11.66 -9.85 -6.77
CA SER A 165 12.33 -9.93 -8.08
C SER A 165 12.72 -8.55 -8.63
N GLY A 166 11.89 -7.52 -8.39
CA GLY A 166 12.19 -6.15 -8.81
C GLY A 166 13.40 -5.56 -8.10
N ILE A 167 13.55 -5.82 -6.81
CA ILE A 167 14.73 -5.41 -6.02
C ILE A 167 15.97 -6.19 -6.48
N GLU A 168 15.86 -7.50 -6.63
CA GLU A 168 16.98 -8.35 -7.06
C GLU A 168 17.53 -7.89 -8.41
N ALA A 169 16.69 -7.71 -9.41
CA ALA A 169 17.11 -7.35 -10.77
C ALA A 169 17.93 -6.04 -10.80
N THR A 170 17.46 -5.01 -10.11
CA THR A 170 18.16 -3.71 -10.07
C THR A 170 19.39 -3.74 -9.15
N PHE A 171 19.37 -4.56 -8.11
CA PHE A 171 20.55 -4.82 -7.30
C PHE A 171 21.67 -5.46 -8.12
N VAL A 172 21.37 -6.52 -8.90
CA VAL A 172 22.35 -7.24 -9.73
C VAL A 172 22.94 -6.31 -10.80
N GLU A 173 22.10 -5.52 -11.47
CA GLU A 173 22.55 -4.56 -12.47
C GLU A 173 23.54 -3.55 -11.88
N GLU A 174 23.17 -2.91 -10.77
CA GLU A 174 24.02 -1.89 -10.14
C GLU A 174 25.28 -2.51 -9.49
N ALA A 175 25.16 -3.71 -8.93
CA ALA A 175 26.32 -4.45 -8.41
C ALA A 175 27.38 -4.67 -9.49
N GLN A 176 26.98 -5.05 -10.70
CA GLN A 176 27.88 -5.17 -11.86
C GLN A 176 28.51 -3.82 -12.24
N ASN A 177 27.73 -2.75 -12.27
CA ASN A 177 28.22 -1.39 -12.55
C ASN A 177 29.26 -0.93 -11.52
N LYS A 178 29.12 -1.36 -10.28
CA LYS A 178 30.05 -1.05 -9.17
C LYS A 178 31.22 -2.04 -9.05
N GLY A 179 31.29 -3.07 -9.89
CA GLY A 179 32.35 -4.08 -9.88
C GLY A 179 32.23 -5.11 -8.76
N LEU A 180 31.03 -5.30 -8.20
CA LEU A 180 30.74 -6.36 -7.27
C LEU A 180 30.45 -7.67 -8.03
N GLU A 181 30.92 -8.80 -7.51
CA GLU A 181 30.62 -10.14 -8.02
C GLU A 181 29.37 -10.67 -7.28
N VAL A 182 28.29 -10.89 -8.03
CA VAL A 182 27.09 -11.56 -7.50
C VAL A 182 27.24 -13.05 -7.70
N VAL A 183 27.11 -13.87 -6.64
CA VAL A 183 27.36 -15.32 -6.61
C VAL A 183 26.13 -16.10 -6.13
#